data_adce8b0356e289a2e45addaed36e1586
#
_entry.id   adce8b0356e289a2e45addaed36e1586
#
_cell.length_a   1.000
_cell.length_b   1.000
_cell.length_c   1.000
_cell.angle_alpha   90.00
_cell.angle_beta   90.00
_cell.angle_gamma   90.00
#
_symmetry.space_group_name_H-M   'P 1'
#
loop_
_entity.id
_entity.type
_entity.pdbx_description
1 polymer ?
#
loop_
_entity_poly.entity_id
_entity_poly.type
_entity_poly.pdbx_seq_one_letter_code
_entity_poly.pdbx_strand_id
1 'polypeptide(L)'
;MEFLVQKIGMSRTIDANSTPVTLLKVLQAKVCQLENGKALVAYAMHKKHNKAIEGQQKKYQLSKEFNHFATLKASQQKELGDLDLSTLETLKRVKASFKTKGRGFAGVMKRWNFQGGPAAHGSRFHRRPGSIGNREWPGRVQKGRKMAGHYGNELVTCQNEVLS
;
A
#
# COMPACT_ATOMS: atom_id res chain seq x y z
N MET A 1 -11.96 2.90 12.16
CA MET A 1 -12.26 1.59 11.56
C MET A 1 -11.38 1.40 10.33
N GLU A 2 -10.97 0.17 10.00
CA GLU A 2 -10.17 -0.14 8.81
C GLU A 2 -11.00 -0.98 7.84
N PHE A 3 -10.84 -0.74 6.54
CA PHE A 3 -11.54 -1.46 5.48
C PHE A 3 -10.56 -1.99 4.45
N LEU A 4 -10.90 -3.11 3.83
CA LEU A 4 -10.14 -3.67 2.73
C LEU A 4 -10.64 -3.11 1.42
N VAL A 5 -9.73 -2.54 0.63
CA VAL A 5 -10.05 -1.90 -0.64
C VAL A 5 -9.14 -2.38 -1.76
N GLN A 6 -9.69 -2.43 -2.95
CA GLN A 6 -8.95 -2.71 -4.17
C GLN A 6 -8.96 -1.48 -5.08
N LYS A 7 -7.80 -1.05 -5.53
CA LYS A 7 -7.70 0.00 -6.54
C LYS A 7 -8.16 -0.55 -7.89
N ILE A 8 -9.21 0.03 -8.45
CA ILE A 8 -9.73 -0.31 -9.78
C ILE A 8 -8.97 0.47 -10.85
N GLY A 9 -8.82 1.78 -10.66
CA GLY A 9 -8.22 2.65 -11.64
C GLY A 9 -8.17 4.10 -11.21
N MET A 10 -7.93 4.97 -12.16
CA MET A 10 -7.99 6.42 -12.01
C MET A 10 -8.91 7.01 -13.07
N SER A 11 -9.61 8.08 -12.70
CA SER A 11 -10.52 8.82 -13.57
C SER A 11 -10.45 10.31 -13.23
N ARG A 12 -11.34 11.09 -13.79
CA ARG A 12 -11.53 12.51 -13.48
C ARG A 12 -13.00 12.79 -13.24
N THR A 13 -13.32 13.77 -12.40
CA THR A 13 -14.67 14.30 -12.30
C THR A 13 -15.00 15.09 -13.55
N ILE A 14 -16.29 15.16 -13.90
CA ILE A 14 -16.80 15.91 -15.08
C ILE A 14 -17.20 17.34 -14.67
N ASP A 15 -16.75 17.80 -13.52
CA ASP A 15 -17.02 19.15 -13.02
C ASP A 15 -16.14 20.21 -13.70
N ALA A 16 -16.48 21.48 -13.53
CA ALA A 16 -15.75 22.61 -14.12
C ALA A 16 -14.22 22.58 -13.85
N ASN A 17 -13.80 22.00 -12.73
CA ASN A 17 -12.39 21.94 -12.30
C ASN A 17 -11.69 20.62 -12.64
N SER A 18 -12.38 19.63 -13.21
CA SER A 18 -11.82 18.33 -13.64
C SER A 18 -10.79 17.72 -12.68
N THR A 19 -11.21 17.39 -11.48
CA THR A 19 -10.33 16.86 -10.42
C THR A 19 -9.92 15.39 -10.70
N PRO A 20 -8.63 15.02 -10.64
CA PRO A 20 -8.22 13.63 -10.79
C PRO A 20 -8.63 12.81 -9.57
N VAL A 21 -9.25 11.66 -9.81
CA VAL A 21 -9.74 10.76 -8.76
C VAL A 21 -9.21 9.35 -8.90
N THR A 22 -9.04 8.66 -7.78
CA THR A 22 -8.72 7.23 -7.75
C THR A 22 -9.94 6.44 -7.32
N LEU A 23 -10.34 5.46 -8.14
CA LEU A 23 -11.48 4.60 -7.86
C LEU A 23 -11.04 3.41 -6.99
N LEU A 24 -11.65 3.27 -5.83
CA LEU A 24 -11.42 2.20 -4.89
C LEU A 24 -12.70 1.38 -4.72
N LYS A 25 -12.61 0.06 -4.90
CA LYS A 25 -13.68 -0.89 -4.60
C LYS A 25 -13.47 -1.41 -3.18
N VAL A 26 -14.47 -1.26 -2.32
CA VAL A 26 -14.48 -1.91 -1.00
C VAL A 26 -14.76 -3.39 -1.21
N LEU A 27 -13.94 -4.24 -0.61
CA LEU A 27 -14.10 -5.69 -0.70
C LEU A 27 -15.16 -6.16 0.30
N GLN A 28 -16.01 -7.05 -0.13
CA GLN A 28 -16.92 -7.76 0.77
C GLN A 28 -16.09 -8.60 1.73
N ALA A 29 -16.30 -8.38 3.01
CA ALA A 29 -15.59 -9.08 4.07
C ALA A 29 -16.56 -9.56 5.15
N LYS A 30 -16.33 -10.77 5.65
CA LYS A 30 -17.07 -11.33 6.78
C LYS A 30 -16.20 -11.33 8.03
N VAL A 31 -16.75 -10.85 9.12
CA VAL A 31 -16.11 -10.85 10.43
C VAL A 31 -16.21 -12.24 11.04
N CYS A 32 -15.08 -12.90 11.22
CA CYS A 32 -14.98 -14.25 11.72
C CYS A 32 -14.76 -14.29 13.25
N GLN A 33 -14.05 -13.31 13.78
CA GLN A 33 -13.68 -13.24 15.19
C GLN A 33 -13.43 -11.80 15.60
N LEU A 34 -13.81 -11.43 16.82
CA LEU A 34 -13.59 -10.12 17.42
C LEU A 34 -12.79 -10.28 18.71
N GLU A 35 -11.63 -9.63 18.79
CA GLU A 35 -10.77 -9.64 19.97
C GLU A 35 -10.12 -8.26 20.16
N ASN A 36 -10.21 -7.71 21.36
CA ASN A 36 -9.50 -6.49 21.76
C ASN A 36 -9.60 -5.32 20.75
N GLY A 37 -10.78 -5.07 20.17
CA GLY A 37 -11.00 -4.02 19.17
C GLY A 37 -10.41 -4.32 17.79
N LYS A 38 -9.97 -5.56 17.56
CA LYS A 38 -9.55 -6.07 16.27
C LYS A 38 -10.55 -7.11 15.78
N ALA A 39 -10.81 -7.11 14.48
CA ALA A 39 -11.62 -8.11 13.80
C ALA A 39 -10.76 -8.97 12.90
N LEU A 40 -10.85 -10.27 13.01
CA LEU A 40 -10.39 -11.19 11.98
C LEU A 40 -11.46 -11.24 10.91
N VAL A 41 -11.14 -10.80 9.70
CA VAL A 41 -12.07 -10.79 8.57
C VAL A 41 -11.60 -11.73 7.46
N ALA A 42 -12.57 -12.41 6.85
CA ALA A 42 -12.38 -13.19 5.64
C ALA A 42 -12.91 -12.41 4.43
N TYR A 43 -12.18 -12.39 3.33
CA TYR A 43 -12.57 -11.67 2.13
C TYR A 43 -12.26 -12.46 0.86
N ALA A 44 -12.99 -12.17 -0.21
CA ALA A 44 -12.81 -12.79 -1.51
C ALA A 44 -11.75 -12.01 -2.32
N MET A 45 -10.73 -12.73 -2.79
CA MET A 45 -9.72 -12.22 -3.71
C MET A 45 -9.31 -13.35 -4.66
N HIS A 46 -8.25 -13.21 -5.44
CA HIS A 46 -7.81 -14.22 -6.41
C HIS A 46 -7.97 -15.67 -5.94
N LYS A 47 -8.22 -16.59 -6.89
CA LYS A 47 -8.35 -18.03 -6.60
C LYS A 47 -7.11 -18.55 -5.90
N LYS A 48 -7.21 -18.81 -4.62
CA LYS A 48 -6.16 -19.42 -3.80
C LYS A 48 -6.78 -20.48 -2.92
N HIS A 49 -6.40 -21.72 -3.13
CA HIS A 49 -6.86 -22.86 -2.33
C HIS A 49 -5.67 -23.60 -1.76
N ASN A 50 -5.67 -23.81 -0.46
CA ASN A 50 -4.79 -24.75 0.21
C ASN A 50 -5.53 -25.33 1.43
N LYS A 51 -5.00 -26.44 1.97
CA LYS A 51 -5.59 -27.13 3.13
C LYS A 51 -5.78 -26.22 4.36
N ALA A 52 -4.89 -25.24 4.56
CA ALA A 52 -5.00 -24.29 5.67
C ALA A 52 -6.21 -23.35 5.51
N ILE A 53 -6.44 -22.84 4.29
CA ILE A 53 -7.61 -22.01 3.97
C ILE A 53 -8.90 -22.82 4.15
N GLU A 54 -8.94 -24.06 3.64
CA GLU A 54 -10.09 -24.95 3.81
C GLU A 54 -10.40 -25.21 5.30
N GLY A 55 -9.37 -25.41 6.12
CA GLY A 55 -9.53 -25.54 7.57
C GLY A 55 -10.13 -24.30 8.22
N GLN A 56 -9.69 -23.12 7.83
CA GLN A 56 -10.26 -21.85 8.33
C GLN A 56 -11.71 -21.65 7.84
N GLN A 57 -11.98 -21.95 6.57
CA GLN A 57 -13.34 -21.88 6.02
C GLN A 57 -14.31 -22.81 6.77
N LYS A 58 -13.89 -24.03 7.07
CA LYS A 58 -14.68 -24.98 7.87
C LYS A 58 -14.90 -24.47 9.29
N LYS A 59 -13.84 -23.94 9.94
CA LYS A 59 -13.92 -23.41 11.32
C LYS A 59 -14.94 -22.28 11.46
N TYR A 60 -15.00 -21.37 10.48
CA TYR A 60 -15.87 -20.20 10.51
C TYR A 60 -17.12 -20.35 9.63
N GLN A 61 -17.41 -21.53 9.10
CA GLN A 61 -18.58 -21.84 8.27
C GLN A 61 -18.71 -20.89 7.06
N LEU A 62 -17.58 -20.59 6.42
CA LEU A 62 -17.52 -19.66 5.29
C LEU A 62 -17.70 -20.37 3.95
N SER A 63 -18.23 -19.66 2.95
CA SER A 63 -18.25 -20.13 1.58
C SER A 63 -16.84 -20.18 0.97
N LYS A 64 -16.64 -21.00 -0.06
CA LYS A 64 -15.34 -21.19 -0.74
C LYS A 64 -14.76 -19.91 -1.36
N GLU A 65 -15.56 -18.88 -1.51
CA GLU A 65 -15.16 -17.58 -2.08
C GLU A 65 -14.25 -16.79 -1.13
N PHE A 66 -14.47 -16.91 0.18
CA PHE A 66 -13.69 -16.22 1.21
C PHE A 66 -12.38 -16.98 1.46
N ASN A 67 -11.36 -16.65 0.69
CA ASN A 67 -10.10 -17.39 0.64
C ASN A 67 -8.88 -16.59 1.17
N HIS A 68 -9.10 -15.40 1.67
CA HIS A 68 -8.08 -14.59 2.30
C HIS A 68 -8.56 -14.11 3.67
N PHE A 69 -7.62 -14.02 4.62
CA PHE A 69 -7.88 -13.58 5.99
C PHE A 69 -6.96 -12.41 6.33
N ALA A 70 -7.51 -11.41 7.00
CA ALA A 70 -6.76 -10.26 7.50
C ALA A 70 -7.30 -9.82 8.85
N THR A 71 -6.44 -9.22 9.66
CA THR A 71 -6.84 -8.60 10.92
C THR A 71 -6.96 -7.10 10.72
N LEU A 72 -8.13 -6.55 10.99
CA LEU A 72 -8.46 -5.14 10.87
C LEU A 72 -8.75 -4.53 12.25
N LYS A 73 -8.52 -3.22 12.39
CA LYS A 73 -9.01 -2.46 13.54
C LYS A 73 -10.48 -2.14 13.32
N ALA A 74 -11.33 -2.74 14.14
CA ALA A 74 -12.79 -2.68 14.02
C ALA A 74 -13.42 -2.35 15.36
N SER A 75 -13.03 -1.23 15.97
CA SER A 75 -13.51 -0.82 17.29
C SER A 75 -15.03 -0.58 17.40
N GLN A 76 -15.69 -0.34 16.28
CA GLN A 76 -17.15 -0.11 16.21
C GLN A 76 -17.95 -1.37 15.87
N GLN A 77 -17.33 -2.41 15.34
CA GLN A 77 -17.99 -3.66 15.01
C GLN A 77 -18.27 -4.46 16.29
N LYS A 78 -19.52 -4.81 16.54
CA LYS A 78 -19.95 -5.57 17.73
C LYS A 78 -20.40 -6.98 17.39
N GLU A 79 -20.79 -7.25 16.15
CA GLU A 79 -21.38 -8.51 15.73
C GLU A 79 -20.49 -9.24 14.72
N LEU A 80 -20.62 -10.57 14.71
CA LEU A 80 -20.02 -11.44 13.71
C LEU A 80 -20.90 -11.44 12.45
N GLY A 81 -20.32 -11.56 11.28
CA GLY A 81 -21.04 -11.56 10.01
C GLY A 81 -20.51 -10.53 9.03
N ASP A 82 -21.37 -9.86 8.31
CA ASP A 82 -20.97 -8.90 7.31
C ASP A 82 -20.35 -7.64 7.95
N LEU A 83 -19.28 -7.11 7.32
CA LEU A 83 -18.61 -5.91 7.80
C LEU A 83 -19.52 -4.69 7.55
N ASP A 84 -19.77 -3.91 8.60
CA ASP A 84 -20.59 -2.69 8.51
C ASP A 84 -19.87 -1.61 7.69
N LEU A 85 -20.49 -1.18 6.60
CA LEU A 85 -19.99 -0.17 5.68
C LEU A 85 -20.66 1.20 5.85
N SER A 86 -21.67 1.33 6.72
CA SER A 86 -22.45 2.57 6.91
C SER A 86 -21.58 3.77 7.28
N THR A 87 -20.48 3.51 8.01
CA THR A 87 -19.53 4.56 8.38
C THR A 87 -18.81 5.19 7.19
N LEU A 88 -18.71 4.50 6.03
CA LEU A 88 -18.02 5.03 4.84
C LEU A 88 -18.81 6.19 4.20
N GLU A 89 -20.13 6.19 4.28
CA GLU A 89 -20.99 7.21 3.67
C GLU A 89 -20.83 8.58 4.33
N THR A 90 -20.43 8.62 5.59
CA THR A 90 -20.26 9.85 6.37
C THR A 90 -18.82 10.41 6.37
N LEU A 91 -17.86 9.68 5.82
CA LEU A 91 -16.46 10.06 5.89
C LEU A 91 -16.10 11.10 4.84
N LYS A 92 -15.50 12.20 5.28
CA LYS A 92 -14.92 13.24 4.42
C LYS A 92 -13.46 12.98 4.06
N ARG A 93 -12.71 12.28 4.91
CA ARG A 93 -11.28 12.00 4.73
C ARG A 93 -10.94 10.58 5.10
N VAL A 94 -10.06 9.96 4.31
CA VAL A 94 -9.57 8.61 4.53
C VAL A 94 -8.05 8.54 4.45
N LYS A 95 -7.45 7.61 5.18
CA LYS A 95 -6.05 7.20 5.03
C LYS A 95 -6.03 5.89 4.27
N ALA A 96 -5.47 5.90 3.07
CA ALA A 96 -5.33 4.72 2.23
C ALA A 96 -3.88 4.25 2.19
N SER A 97 -3.65 2.98 2.53
CA SER A 97 -2.31 2.37 2.55
C SER A 97 -2.21 1.31 1.46
N PHE A 98 -1.27 1.49 0.54
CA PHE A 98 -1.03 0.56 -0.57
C PHE A 98 0.45 0.26 -0.74
N LYS A 99 0.75 -0.94 -1.21
CA LYS A 99 2.09 -1.26 -1.69
C LYS A 99 2.37 -0.57 -3.02
N THR A 100 3.49 0.14 -3.09
CA THR A 100 3.95 0.75 -4.35
C THR A 100 4.46 -0.31 -5.32
N LYS A 101 4.43 0.00 -6.61
CA LYS A 101 4.97 -0.89 -7.64
C LYS A 101 6.46 -1.10 -7.43
N GLY A 102 6.91 -2.35 -7.34
CA GLY A 102 8.31 -2.70 -7.26
C GLY A 102 9.04 -2.39 -8.58
N ARG A 103 10.24 -1.83 -8.48
CA ARG A 103 11.11 -1.47 -9.62
C ARG A 103 12.46 -2.15 -9.55
N GLY A 104 12.64 -3.08 -8.62
CA GLY A 104 13.88 -3.81 -8.41
C GLY A 104 15.01 -2.92 -7.91
N PHE A 105 16.25 -3.30 -8.19
CA PHE A 105 17.42 -2.51 -7.89
C PHE A 105 17.50 -1.31 -8.85
N ALA A 106 17.60 -0.10 -8.32
CA ALA A 106 17.63 1.14 -9.08
C ALA A 106 18.86 1.98 -8.72
N GLY A 107 19.49 2.56 -9.73
CA GLY A 107 20.58 3.51 -9.56
C GLY A 107 20.11 4.83 -8.94
N VAL A 108 21.05 5.66 -8.51
CA VAL A 108 20.79 6.92 -7.82
C VAL A 108 19.98 7.92 -8.63
N MET A 109 20.10 7.91 -9.95
CA MET A 109 19.31 8.80 -10.82
C MET A 109 17.83 8.44 -10.78
N LYS A 110 17.48 7.16 -10.96
CA LYS A 110 16.10 6.69 -10.92
C LYS A 110 15.49 6.72 -9.53
N ARG A 111 16.30 6.40 -8.50
CA ARG A 111 15.81 6.28 -7.12
C ARG A 111 15.69 7.63 -6.42
N TRP A 112 16.60 8.56 -6.70
CA TRP A 112 16.74 9.82 -5.94
C TRP A 112 16.78 11.07 -6.82
N ASN A 113 16.58 10.93 -8.13
CA ASN A 113 16.62 12.01 -9.12
C ASN A 113 17.96 12.77 -9.16
N PHE A 114 19.08 12.07 -9.02
CA PHE A 114 20.40 12.67 -9.19
C PHE A 114 20.60 13.08 -10.65
N GLN A 115 21.22 14.24 -10.87
CA GLN A 115 21.43 14.78 -12.22
C GLN A 115 22.51 14.04 -13.02
N GLY A 116 23.51 13.47 -12.33
CA GLY A 116 24.67 12.86 -12.98
C GLY A 116 25.70 13.90 -13.47
N GLY A 117 26.54 13.52 -14.39
CA GLY A 117 27.55 14.37 -15.01
C GLY A 117 27.40 14.47 -16.52
N PRO A 118 28.25 15.32 -17.17
CA PRO A 118 28.22 15.49 -18.63
C PRO A 118 28.39 14.16 -19.37
N ALA A 119 27.73 14.02 -20.52
CA ALA A 119 27.84 12.85 -21.39
C ALA A 119 29.04 12.94 -22.37
N ALA A 120 29.55 14.15 -22.58
CA ALA A 120 30.63 14.48 -23.51
C ALA A 120 31.79 15.22 -22.82
N HIS A 121 32.67 15.84 -23.57
CA HIS A 121 33.86 16.62 -23.11
C HIS A 121 34.82 15.83 -22.22
N GLY A 122 34.97 14.50 -22.45
CA GLY A 122 35.90 13.63 -21.71
C GLY A 122 35.46 13.29 -20.28
N SER A 123 34.26 13.64 -19.90
CA SER A 123 33.75 13.28 -18.57
C SER A 123 33.63 11.76 -18.41
N ARG A 124 34.12 11.22 -17.29
CA ARG A 124 33.93 9.81 -16.91
C ARG A 124 32.91 9.66 -15.79
N PHE A 125 32.20 10.72 -15.44
CA PHE A 125 31.27 10.73 -14.31
C PHE A 125 29.90 10.13 -14.70
N HIS A 126 29.32 10.57 -15.80
CA HIS A 126 28.03 10.12 -16.36
C HIS A 126 26.95 9.92 -15.30
N ARG A 127 26.67 8.66 -14.93
CA ARG A 127 25.55 8.25 -14.04
C ARG A 127 26.01 7.86 -12.63
N ARG A 128 27.18 8.28 -12.22
CA ARG A 128 27.73 7.94 -10.90
C ARG A 128 27.12 8.79 -9.78
N PRO A 129 27.09 8.28 -8.53
CA PRO A 129 26.49 8.99 -7.38
C PRO A 129 27.29 10.21 -6.91
N GLY A 130 28.58 10.33 -7.27
CA GLY A 130 29.49 11.34 -6.77
C GLY A 130 30.04 11.00 -5.38
N SER A 131 30.46 12.02 -4.64
CA SER A 131 30.98 11.85 -3.29
C SER A 131 29.93 11.33 -2.34
N ILE A 132 30.29 10.32 -1.52
CA ILE A 132 29.42 9.70 -0.53
C ILE A 132 29.76 10.10 0.91
N GLY A 133 30.81 10.89 1.13
CA GLY A 133 31.22 11.32 2.46
C GLY A 133 32.53 12.07 2.47
N ASN A 134 32.98 12.40 3.66
CA ASN A 134 34.28 13.03 3.94
C ASN A 134 35.38 11.95 4.00
N ARG A 135 36.63 12.37 4.17
CA ARG A 135 37.82 11.51 4.20
C ARG A 135 38.04 10.89 5.57
N GLU A 136 38.82 11.52 6.41
CA GLU A 136 39.29 10.93 7.68
C GLU A 136 38.21 10.94 8.76
N TRP A 137 37.52 12.03 8.88
CA TRP A 137 36.48 12.19 9.86
C TRP A 137 35.13 12.38 9.20
N PRO A 138 34.04 11.60 9.51
CA PRO A 138 33.87 10.66 10.63
C PRO A 138 34.35 9.22 10.36
N GLY A 139 35.13 8.93 9.33
CA GLY A 139 35.65 7.59 8.99
C GLY A 139 34.60 6.57 8.52
N ARG A 140 33.37 7.03 8.26
CA ARG A 140 32.25 6.21 7.80
C ARG A 140 31.30 7.01 6.93
N VAL A 141 30.49 6.31 6.16
CA VAL A 141 29.38 6.94 5.44
C VAL A 141 28.22 7.17 6.42
N GLN A 142 27.67 8.37 6.43
CA GLN A 142 26.54 8.73 7.29
C GLN A 142 25.29 7.89 6.96
N LYS A 143 24.53 7.50 8.00
CA LYS A 143 23.24 6.84 7.82
C LYS A 143 22.27 7.74 7.03
N GLY A 144 21.42 7.14 6.19
CA GLY A 144 20.46 7.89 5.37
C GLY A 144 21.06 8.48 4.09
N ARG A 145 22.35 8.24 3.77
CA ARG A 145 22.93 8.70 2.51
C ARG A 145 22.20 8.08 1.31
N LYS A 146 21.83 8.92 0.36
CA LYS A 146 21.11 8.50 -0.85
C LYS A 146 22.04 7.71 -1.77
N MET A 147 21.77 6.41 -1.90
CA MET A 147 22.55 5.45 -2.71
C MET A 147 21.63 4.61 -3.58
N ALA A 148 22.21 3.91 -4.56
CA ALA A 148 21.53 2.86 -5.30
C ALA A 148 20.98 1.79 -4.35
N GLY A 149 19.91 1.11 -4.73
CA GLY A 149 19.30 0.06 -3.94
C GLY A 149 17.90 -0.29 -4.41
N HIS A 150 17.22 -1.09 -3.63
CA HIS A 150 15.85 -1.51 -3.93
C HIS A 150 14.90 -0.31 -3.96
N TYR A 151 14.02 -0.27 -4.96
CA TYR A 151 13.07 0.83 -5.16
C TYR A 151 11.65 0.30 -5.35
N GLY A 152 10.72 0.91 -4.64
CA GLY A 152 9.32 0.46 -4.64
C GLY A 152 9.09 -0.81 -3.82
N ASN A 153 7.89 -1.39 -3.95
CA ASN A 153 7.39 -2.49 -3.12
C ASN A 153 7.35 -2.14 -1.62
N GLU A 154 7.15 -0.87 -1.32
CA GLU A 154 7.06 -0.29 0.01
C GLU A 154 5.60 0.06 0.31
N LEU A 155 5.19 -0.06 1.57
CA LEU A 155 3.87 0.38 2.01
C LEU A 155 3.89 1.91 2.16
N VAL A 156 3.03 2.58 1.40
CA VAL A 156 2.84 4.04 1.46
C VAL A 156 1.42 4.34 1.88
N THR A 157 1.27 5.25 2.84
CA THR A 157 -0.03 5.74 3.32
C THR A 157 -0.25 7.16 2.83
N CYS A 158 -1.34 7.36 2.12
CA CYS A 158 -1.80 8.67 1.65
C CYS A 158 -3.06 9.08 2.42
N GLN A 159 -3.19 10.35 2.73
CA GLN A 159 -4.41 10.93 3.29
C GLN A 159 -5.10 11.75 2.21
N ASN A 160 -6.35 11.41 1.90
CA ASN A 160 -7.11 12.01 0.82
C ASN A 160 -8.53 12.34 1.27
N GLU A 161 -9.16 13.25 0.55
CA GLU A 161 -10.58 13.53 0.68
C GLU A 161 -11.40 12.48 -0.08
N VAL A 162 -12.59 12.19 0.42
CA VAL A 162 -13.56 11.32 -0.24
C VAL A 162 -14.46 12.22 -1.05
N LEU A 163 -14.60 11.92 -2.33
CA LEU A 163 -15.60 12.52 -3.19
C LEU A 163 -16.86 11.64 -3.16
N SER A 164 -17.92 12.19 -2.66
CA SER A 164 -19.26 11.58 -2.62
C SER A 164 -20.02 11.81 -3.93
#